data_4c6f3957cd1a7e5df47baa2580031a15
#
_entry.id   4c6f3957cd1a7e5df47baa2580031a15
#
_cell.length_a   1.000
_cell.length_b   1.000
_cell.length_c   1.000
_cell.angle_alpha   90.00
_cell.angle_beta   90.00
_cell.angle_gamma   90.00
#
_symmetry.space_group_name_H-M   'P 1'
#
loop_
_entity.id
_entity.type
_entity.pdbx_description
1 polymer ?
#
loop_
_entity_poly.entity_id
_entity_poly.type
_entity_poly.pdbx_seq_one_letter_code
_entity_poly.pdbx_strand_id
1 'polypeptide(L)' 'YVTNGVSADLKEGRISTLVAVIPTYSNCLQEVRYDKANEKIQLYNVGGGAEAKFVEVTNTSSTCNSKIFEFLVIGY' A
#
# COMPACT_ATOMS: atom_id res chain seq x y z
N TYR A 1 6.68 -8.28 4.70
CA TYR A 1 6.75 -6.91 4.23
C TYR A 1 8.19 -6.44 4.06
N VAL A 2 8.41 -5.63 3.09
CA VAL A 2 9.74 -5.07 2.78
C VAL A 2 9.69 -3.56 3.04
N THR A 3 10.71 -3.02 3.73
CA THR A 3 10.82 -1.58 3.97
C THR A 3 10.70 -0.80 2.65
N ASN A 4 9.96 0.29 2.67
CA ASN A 4 9.58 1.14 1.52
C ASN A 4 8.53 0.52 0.60
N GLY A 5 8.05 -0.67 0.89
CA GLY A 5 6.91 -1.25 0.19
C GLY A 5 7.22 -2.50 -0.61
N VAL A 6 6.16 -3.23 -0.91
CA VAL A 6 6.20 -4.45 -1.72
C VAL A 6 5.86 -4.08 -3.16
N SER A 7 6.67 -4.54 -4.10
CA SER A 7 6.45 -4.27 -5.52
C SER A 7 5.09 -4.82 -5.97
N ALA A 8 4.31 -3.99 -6.67
CA ALA A 8 3.01 -4.37 -7.20
C ALA A 8 2.74 -3.61 -8.49
N ASP A 9 2.64 -4.34 -9.60
CA ASP A 9 2.31 -3.77 -10.90
C ASP A 9 0.79 -3.72 -11.04
N LEU A 10 0.21 -2.52 -10.90
CA LEU A 10 -1.23 -2.31 -11.07
C LEU A 10 -1.61 -1.89 -12.48
N LYS A 11 -0.65 -1.78 -13.39
CA LYS A 11 -0.91 -1.49 -14.80
C LYS A 11 -1.47 -2.69 -15.55
N GLU A 12 -1.08 -3.88 -15.18
CA GLU A 12 -1.54 -5.16 -15.73
C GLU A 12 -1.42 -5.25 -17.26
N GLY A 13 -0.44 -4.58 -17.85
CA GLY A 13 -0.25 -4.57 -19.29
C GLY A 13 -1.28 -3.75 -20.08
N ARG A 14 -2.23 -3.09 -19.43
CA ARG A 14 -3.30 -2.31 -20.08
C ARG A 14 -3.10 -0.81 -20.01
N ILE A 15 -2.34 -0.36 -18.99
CA ILE A 15 -2.13 1.04 -18.69
C ILE A 15 -0.65 1.32 -18.80
N SER A 16 -0.27 2.36 -19.53
CA SER A 16 1.13 2.80 -19.63
C SER A 16 1.49 3.78 -18.53
N THR A 17 0.55 4.63 -18.16
CA THR A 17 0.77 5.69 -17.17
C THR A 17 -0.29 5.64 -16.09
N LEU A 18 0.15 5.54 -14.83
CA LEU A 18 -0.73 5.65 -13.67
C LEU A 18 -0.97 7.12 -13.34
N VAL A 19 -2.22 7.53 -13.31
CA VAL A 19 -2.61 8.89 -12.90
C VAL A 19 -2.90 8.92 -11.41
N ALA A 20 -3.69 7.97 -10.92
CA ALA A 20 -4.03 7.87 -9.51
C ALA A 20 -4.25 6.41 -9.12
N VAL A 21 -3.85 6.06 -7.91
CA VAL A 21 -4.13 4.74 -7.32
C VAL A 21 -4.69 5.00 -5.93
N ILE A 22 -5.92 4.58 -5.71
CA ILE A 22 -6.64 4.85 -4.47
C ILE A 22 -6.97 3.52 -3.80
N PRO A 23 -6.46 3.25 -2.59
CA PRO A 23 -6.85 2.06 -1.85
C PRO A 23 -8.34 2.15 -1.49
N THR A 24 -9.11 1.15 -1.88
CA THR A 24 -10.56 1.13 -1.65
C THR A 24 -10.97 0.16 -0.56
N TYR A 25 -10.23 -0.92 -0.39
CA TYR A 25 -10.54 -1.95 0.60
C TYR A 25 -9.30 -2.73 0.98
N SER A 26 -9.22 -3.11 2.24
CA SER A 26 -8.25 -4.07 2.73
C SER A 26 -8.80 -4.74 3.97
N ASN A 27 -8.56 -6.04 4.12
CA ASN A 27 -8.87 -6.75 5.37
C ASN A 27 -7.67 -6.79 6.32
N CYS A 28 -6.61 -6.05 6.01
CA CYS A 28 -5.49 -5.80 6.90
C CYS A 28 -5.83 -4.61 7.80
N LEU A 29 -5.41 -4.62 9.06
CA LEU A 29 -5.70 -3.55 10.02
C LEU A 29 -4.80 -2.33 9.84
N GLN A 30 -3.74 -2.45 9.06
CA GLN A 30 -2.82 -1.36 8.80
C GLN A 30 -3.35 -0.43 7.71
N GLU A 31 -2.89 0.83 7.72
CA GLU A 31 -3.14 1.77 6.63
C GLU A 31 -2.37 1.32 5.39
N VAL A 32 -3.05 1.32 4.25
CA VAL A 32 -2.48 0.92 2.98
C VAL A 32 -2.30 2.14 2.10
N ARG A 33 -1.11 2.30 1.53
CA ARG A 33 -0.80 3.36 0.58
C ARG A 33 -0.09 2.77 -0.63
N TYR A 34 -0.20 3.44 -1.76
CA TYR A 34 0.51 3.03 -2.96
C TYR A 34 1.49 4.11 -3.40
N ASP A 35 2.77 3.74 -3.49
CA ASP A 35 3.81 4.61 -4.05
C ASP A 35 3.80 4.45 -5.57
N LYS A 36 3.15 5.37 -6.23
CA LYS A 36 2.97 5.35 -7.68
C LYS A 36 4.28 5.49 -8.44
N ALA A 37 5.22 6.26 -7.93
CA ALA A 37 6.51 6.48 -8.58
C ALA A 37 7.36 5.22 -8.63
N ASN A 38 7.34 4.42 -7.57
CA ASN A 38 8.12 3.19 -7.45
C ASN A 38 7.28 1.92 -7.62
N GLU A 39 5.97 2.06 -7.81
CA GLU A 39 5.02 0.97 -8.00
C GLU A 39 5.08 -0.04 -6.85
N LYS A 40 4.92 0.47 -5.63
CA LYS A 40 4.99 -0.34 -4.41
C LYS A 40 3.80 -0.10 -3.49
N ILE A 41 3.34 -1.16 -2.84
CA ILE A 41 2.34 -1.08 -1.79
C ILE A 41 3.06 -0.86 -0.46
N GLN A 42 2.71 0.21 0.25
CA GLN A 42 3.28 0.55 1.55
C GLN A 42 2.25 0.36 2.65
N LEU A 43 2.70 -0.13 3.78
CA LEU A 43 1.87 -0.41 4.95
C LEU A 43 2.34 0.43 6.13
N TYR A 44 1.39 1.04 6.84
CA TYR A 44 1.67 1.90 7.98
C TYR A 44 0.81 1.49 9.18
N ASN A 45 1.42 1.49 10.36
CA ASN A 45 0.70 1.37 11.62
C ASN A 45 0.30 2.77 12.08
N VAL A 46 -0.86 2.88 12.72
CA VAL A 46 -1.26 4.11 13.39
C VAL A 46 -0.76 4.06 14.82
N GLY A 47 0.10 5.03 15.20
CA GLY A 47 0.57 5.14 16.57
C GLY A 47 -0.55 5.55 17.52
N GLY A 48 -0.51 5.07 18.77
CA GLY A 48 -1.44 5.47 19.81
C GLY A 48 -0.99 6.74 20.52
N GLY A 49 -1.92 7.40 21.23
CA GLY A 49 -1.63 8.54 22.06
C GLY A 49 -2.11 9.87 21.47
N ALA A 50 -1.74 10.98 22.14
CA ALA A 50 -2.18 12.32 21.78
C ALA A 50 -1.69 12.78 20.40
N GLU A 51 -0.56 12.23 19.94
CA GLU A 51 0.01 12.50 18.64
C GLU A 51 0.10 11.19 17.83
N ALA A 52 -1.07 10.70 17.39
CA ALA A 52 -1.11 9.51 16.55
C ALA A 52 -0.35 9.78 15.25
N LYS A 53 0.63 8.92 14.93
CA LYS A 53 1.46 9.04 13.73
C LYS A 53 1.39 7.74 12.95
N PHE A 54 1.45 7.86 11.62
CA PHE A 54 1.64 6.70 10.77
C PHE A 54 3.13 6.32 10.79
N VAL A 55 3.41 5.08 11.17
CA VAL A 55 4.76 4.54 11.16
C VAL A 55 4.76 3.35 10.22
N GLU A 56 5.71 3.32 9.29
CA GLU A 56 5.80 2.21 8.35
C GLU A 56 5.96 0.87 9.09
N VAL A 57 5.30 -0.17 8.57
CA VAL A 57 5.40 -1.52 9.10
C VAL A 57 6.83 -2.01 9.02
N THR A 58 7.29 -2.70 10.06
CA THR A 58 8.65 -3.21 10.17
C THR A 58 8.99 -4.14 9.00
N ASN A 59 10.21 -4.03 8.50
CA ASN A 59 10.75 -4.96 7.50
C ASN A 59 10.62 -6.41 7.98
N THR A 60 10.27 -7.30 7.08
CA THR A 60 9.99 -8.71 7.35
C THR A 60 8.74 -9.00 8.18
N SER A 61 7.93 -8.01 8.51
CA SER A 61 6.66 -8.23 9.20
C SER A 61 5.74 -9.12 8.37
N SER A 62 5.06 -10.06 9.02
CA SER A 62 4.07 -10.93 8.41
C SER A 62 2.63 -10.47 8.66
N THR A 63 2.44 -9.32 9.29
CA THR A 63 1.12 -8.84 9.76
C THR A 63 0.06 -8.82 8.67
N CYS A 64 0.41 -8.41 7.47
CA CYS A 64 -0.52 -8.31 6.35
C CYS A 64 -0.28 -9.35 5.26
N ASN A 65 0.51 -10.39 5.53
CA ASN A 65 0.71 -11.47 4.57
C ASN A 65 -0.62 -12.20 4.32
N SER A 66 -0.89 -12.56 3.08
CA SER A 66 -2.12 -13.25 2.65
C SER A 66 -3.40 -12.44 2.89
N LYS A 67 -3.29 -11.14 3.12
CA LYS A 67 -4.44 -10.24 3.21
C LYS A 67 -4.83 -9.72 1.83
N ILE A 68 -6.07 -9.28 1.72
CA ILE A 68 -6.62 -8.77 0.47
C ILE A 68 -6.47 -7.26 0.43
N PHE A 69 -6.02 -6.76 -0.72
CA PHE A 69 -5.91 -5.33 -0.98
C PHE A 69 -6.61 -5.02 -2.31
N GLU A 70 -7.49 -4.04 -2.30
CA GLU A 70 -8.18 -3.59 -3.50
C GLU A 70 -7.91 -2.11 -3.75
N PHE A 71 -7.75 -1.75 -5.01
CA PHE A 71 -7.42 -0.39 -5.42
C PHE A 71 -8.31 0.06 -6.58
N LEU A 72 -8.67 1.33 -6.57
CA LEU A 72 -9.18 2.00 -7.77
C LEU A 72 -7.98 2.55 -8.52
N VAL A 73 -7.80 2.12 -9.77
CA VAL A 73 -6.67 2.51 -10.60
C VAL A 73 -7.17 3.38 -11.74
N ILE A 74 -6.59 4.56 -11.87
CA ILE A 74 -6.88 5.51 -12.94
C ILE A 74 -5.60 5.73 -13.74
N GLY A 75 -5.68 5.55 -15.07
CA GLY A 75 -4.53 5.73 -15.92
C GLY A 75 -4.86 5.56 -17.40
N TYR A 76 -3.81 5.57 -18.23
CA TYR A 76 -3.96 5.42 -19.68
C TYR A 76 -2.72 4.81 -20.32
#